data_69bfe4fd227be47a59deb53b97bc66e3
#
_entry.id   69bfe4fd227be47a59deb53b97bc66e3
#
_cell.length_a   1.000
_cell.length_b   1.000
_cell.length_c   1.000
_cell.angle_alpha   90.00
_cell.angle_beta   90.00
_cell.angle_gamma   90.00
#
_symmetry.space_group_name_H-M   'P 1'
#
loop_
_entity.id
_entity.type
_entity.pdbx_description
1 polymer ?
#
loop_
_entity_poly.entity_id
_entity_poly.type
_entity_poly.pdbx_seq_one_letter_code
_entity_poly.pdbx_strand_id
1 'polypeptide(L)'
;ASHKNILIIGGGDGLALRDVLRWQPESVDLVDIDKSIIDFFTYPHSENGEVNNQALLDLNQHAFSDKRVHIHYGDAFNKVDSFIQEGRLYDAIIVDLPDPSHPDLNKLYSARFYAKLKVLLAGDGAMVVQSTSPYHAKNTFMSIGKTVNYAGFKNVEQYHQNVPSFGEWGWTIATKNGISAKARLHQLEKLEVEDGWSTLGLLLAAFEFNSNFYEELDTIKINRINNQAAYQYHQADWEKQQGIFEVGTKKH
;
A
#
# COMPACT_ATOMS: atom_id res chain seq x y z
N ALA A 1 -4.95 10.83 16.18
CA ALA A 1 -5.86 10.69 15.03
C ALA A 1 -6.87 9.60 15.32
N SER A 2 -8.08 9.71 14.78
CA SER A 2 -9.06 8.62 14.83
C SER A 2 -8.59 7.44 13.98
N HIS A 3 -9.01 6.23 14.33
CA HIS A 3 -8.79 5.00 13.56
C HIS A 3 -10.06 4.12 13.55
N LYS A 4 -11.23 4.78 13.54
CA LYS A 4 -12.53 4.11 13.66
C LYS A 4 -12.99 3.49 12.34
N ASN A 5 -12.85 4.24 11.26
CA ASN A 5 -13.29 3.80 9.93
C ASN A 5 -12.07 3.68 9.02
N ILE A 6 -11.84 2.48 8.53
CA ILE A 6 -10.65 2.16 7.72
C ILE A 6 -11.07 1.60 6.38
N LEU A 7 -10.39 2.01 5.33
CA LEU A 7 -10.52 1.44 3.99
C LEU A 7 -9.24 0.71 3.61
N ILE A 8 -9.37 -0.55 3.19
CA ILE A 8 -8.29 -1.33 2.59
C ILE A 8 -8.64 -1.55 1.12
N ILE A 9 -7.70 -1.27 0.23
CA ILE A 9 -7.82 -1.50 -1.22
C ILE A 9 -6.77 -2.54 -1.62
N GLY A 10 -7.21 -3.70 -2.06
CA GLY A 10 -6.39 -4.90 -2.20
C GLY A 10 -6.30 -5.67 -0.88
N GLY A 11 -5.20 -6.39 -0.66
CA GLY A 11 -4.99 -7.14 0.58
C GLY A 11 -5.91 -8.36 0.72
N GLY A 12 -6.26 -9.01 -0.39
CA GLY A 12 -7.15 -10.17 -0.43
C GLY A 12 -6.66 -11.40 0.33
N ASP A 13 -5.41 -11.41 0.81
CA ASP A 13 -4.86 -12.42 1.72
C ASP A 13 -5.28 -12.22 3.21
N GLY A 14 -5.82 -11.04 3.54
CA GLY A 14 -6.29 -10.70 4.87
C GLY A 14 -5.19 -10.36 5.89
N LEU A 15 -3.92 -10.25 5.49
CA LEU A 15 -2.83 -9.94 6.43
C LEU A 15 -2.88 -8.48 6.89
N ALA A 16 -3.06 -7.54 5.97
CA ALA A 16 -3.29 -6.14 6.32
C ALA A 16 -4.56 -5.97 7.18
N LEU A 17 -5.62 -6.71 6.85
CA LEU A 17 -6.88 -6.70 7.60
C LEU A 17 -6.68 -7.21 9.04
N ARG A 18 -5.96 -8.34 9.22
CA ARG A 18 -5.60 -8.87 10.54
C ARG A 18 -4.95 -7.82 11.43
N ASP A 19 -3.96 -7.11 10.88
CA ASP A 19 -3.19 -6.15 11.66
C ASP A 19 -3.99 -4.87 11.94
N VAL A 20 -4.83 -4.43 11.00
CA VAL A 20 -5.78 -3.33 11.20
C VAL A 20 -6.77 -3.62 12.32
N LEU A 21 -7.31 -4.85 12.40
CA LEU A 21 -8.29 -5.24 13.43
C LEU A 21 -7.72 -5.18 14.85
N ARG A 22 -6.40 -5.26 15.04
CA ARG A 22 -5.73 -5.10 16.34
C ARG A 22 -5.90 -3.69 16.92
N TRP A 23 -6.08 -2.68 16.07
CA TRP A 23 -6.35 -1.29 16.44
C TRP A 23 -7.81 -1.04 16.85
N GLN A 24 -8.65 -2.08 16.91
CA GLN A 24 -10.06 -2.03 17.31
C GLN A 24 -10.87 -0.95 16.54
N PRO A 25 -10.85 -0.95 15.21
CA PRO A 25 -11.69 -0.03 14.42
C PRO A 25 -13.18 -0.33 14.68
N GLU A 26 -14.04 0.67 14.40
CA GLU A 26 -15.49 0.48 14.42
C GLU A 26 -15.96 -0.23 13.13
N SER A 27 -15.32 0.08 12.00
CA SER A 27 -15.64 -0.50 10.69
C SER A 27 -14.42 -0.57 9.78
N VAL A 28 -14.31 -1.63 9.00
CA VAL A 28 -13.31 -1.80 7.95
C VAL A 28 -14.02 -2.16 6.66
N ASP A 29 -13.91 -1.30 5.64
CA ASP A 29 -14.28 -1.63 4.27
C ASP A 29 -13.04 -2.19 3.55
N LEU A 30 -13.16 -3.35 2.90
CA LEU A 30 -12.11 -3.94 2.08
C LEU A 30 -12.61 -4.07 0.65
N VAL A 31 -11.87 -3.52 -0.30
CA VAL A 31 -12.17 -3.57 -1.74
C VAL A 31 -11.14 -4.43 -2.45
N ASP A 32 -11.57 -5.53 -3.04
CA ASP A 32 -10.72 -6.39 -3.87
C ASP A 32 -11.47 -6.81 -5.14
N ILE A 33 -10.72 -7.01 -6.22
CA ILE A 33 -11.28 -7.45 -7.49
C ILE A 33 -11.46 -8.97 -7.54
N ASP A 34 -10.64 -9.71 -6.80
CA ASP A 34 -10.56 -11.16 -6.88
C ASP A 34 -11.28 -11.85 -5.72
N LYS A 35 -12.54 -12.20 -5.98
CA LYS A 35 -13.33 -12.97 -5.03
C LYS A 35 -12.70 -14.33 -4.72
N SER A 36 -12.01 -14.94 -5.66
CA SER A 36 -11.45 -16.30 -5.48
C SER A 36 -10.31 -16.28 -4.48
N ILE A 37 -9.47 -15.24 -4.50
CA ILE A 37 -8.42 -15.03 -3.49
C ILE A 37 -9.05 -14.86 -2.12
N ILE A 38 -10.02 -13.96 -1.96
CA ILE A 38 -10.68 -13.75 -0.67
C ILE A 38 -11.34 -15.04 -0.16
N ASP A 39 -12.05 -15.76 -1.02
CA ASP A 39 -12.67 -17.04 -0.64
C ASP A 39 -11.60 -18.06 -0.18
N PHE A 40 -10.46 -18.12 -0.86
CA PHE A 40 -9.36 -19.02 -0.50
C PHE A 40 -8.73 -18.70 0.86
N PHE A 41 -8.67 -17.41 1.23
CA PHE A 41 -8.17 -16.96 2.53
C PHE A 41 -9.27 -16.82 3.61
N THR A 42 -10.53 -17.15 3.26
CA THR A 42 -11.67 -17.11 4.21
C THR A 42 -12.15 -18.49 4.58
N TYR A 43 -12.24 -19.39 3.60
CA TYR A 43 -12.87 -20.71 3.78
C TYR A 43 -11.85 -21.84 3.66
N PRO A 44 -12.04 -22.92 4.45
CA PRO A 44 -11.22 -24.12 4.27
C PRO A 44 -11.38 -24.71 2.88
N HIS A 45 -10.28 -24.96 2.21
CA HIS A 45 -10.23 -25.73 0.97
C HIS A 45 -9.71 -27.12 1.25
N SER A 46 -10.49 -28.16 0.86
CA SER A 46 -10.15 -29.55 1.10
C SER A 46 -9.88 -30.27 -0.22
N GLU A 47 -8.75 -30.96 -0.29
CA GLU A 47 -8.44 -31.95 -1.31
C GLU A 47 -8.28 -33.31 -0.64
N ASN A 48 -8.90 -34.36 -1.19
CA ASN A 48 -8.86 -35.72 -0.63
C ASN A 48 -9.25 -35.84 0.85
N GLY A 49 -10.09 -34.92 1.34
CA GLY A 49 -10.54 -34.88 2.75
C GLY A 49 -9.59 -34.15 3.71
N GLU A 50 -8.48 -33.60 3.23
CA GLU A 50 -7.57 -32.79 4.04
C GLU A 50 -7.71 -31.29 3.68
N VAL A 51 -7.71 -30.43 4.69
CA VAL A 51 -7.70 -28.97 4.50
C VAL A 51 -6.28 -28.54 4.15
N ASN A 52 -6.07 -27.99 2.95
CA ASN A 52 -4.75 -27.67 2.43
C ASN A 52 -4.35 -26.19 2.61
N ASN A 53 -5.28 -25.33 3.02
CA ASN A 53 -5.02 -23.90 3.28
C ASN A 53 -5.13 -23.49 4.76
N GLN A 54 -5.20 -24.44 5.71
CA GLN A 54 -5.36 -24.13 7.12
C GLN A 54 -4.29 -23.17 7.66
N ALA A 55 -3.04 -23.38 7.29
CA ALA A 55 -1.93 -22.53 7.72
C ALA A 55 -2.11 -21.04 7.28
N LEU A 56 -2.75 -20.80 6.14
CA LEU A 56 -3.05 -19.45 5.64
C LEU A 56 -4.21 -18.82 6.42
N LEU A 57 -5.24 -19.61 6.75
CA LEU A 57 -6.36 -19.17 7.60
C LEU A 57 -5.87 -18.82 9.01
N ASP A 58 -4.98 -19.62 9.57
CA ASP A 58 -4.35 -19.36 10.86
C ASP A 58 -3.45 -18.10 10.81
N LEU A 59 -2.74 -17.92 9.72
CA LEU A 59 -1.86 -16.77 9.52
C LEU A 59 -2.62 -15.45 9.50
N ASN A 60 -3.76 -15.38 8.81
CA ASN A 60 -4.60 -14.20 8.79
C ASN A 60 -5.59 -14.12 9.98
N GLN A 61 -5.53 -15.11 10.91
CA GLN A 61 -6.35 -15.17 12.12
C GLN A 61 -7.85 -15.08 11.82
N HIS A 62 -8.31 -15.64 10.71
CA HIS A 62 -9.70 -15.59 10.26
C HIS A 62 -10.27 -14.16 10.18
N ALA A 63 -9.44 -13.18 9.84
CA ALA A 63 -9.79 -11.75 9.86
C ALA A 63 -11.04 -11.41 9.05
N PHE A 64 -11.29 -12.10 7.93
CA PHE A 64 -12.49 -11.90 7.12
C PHE A 64 -13.81 -12.28 7.82
N SER A 65 -13.75 -13.05 8.89
CA SER A 65 -14.94 -13.45 9.68
C SER A 65 -15.33 -12.43 10.76
N ASP A 66 -14.54 -11.36 10.93
CA ASP A 66 -14.85 -10.32 11.91
C ASP A 66 -16.06 -9.48 11.45
N LYS A 67 -17.03 -9.29 12.35
CA LYS A 67 -18.29 -8.58 12.07
C LYS A 67 -18.12 -7.09 11.68
N ARG A 68 -16.97 -6.52 11.95
CA ARG A 68 -16.64 -5.12 11.59
C ARG A 68 -16.21 -4.99 10.13
N VAL A 69 -15.95 -6.11 9.44
CA VAL A 69 -15.41 -6.16 8.08
C VAL A 69 -16.51 -6.23 7.05
N HIS A 70 -16.45 -5.33 6.08
CA HIS A 70 -17.36 -5.28 4.94
C HIS A 70 -16.56 -5.44 3.65
N ILE A 71 -16.77 -6.54 2.94
CA ILE A 71 -16.04 -6.87 1.71
C ILE A 71 -16.84 -6.35 0.50
N HIS A 72 -16.15 -5.61 -0.38
CA HIS A 72 -16.68 -5.06 -1.60
C HIS A 72 -15.91 -5.59 -2.80
N TYR A 73 -16.52 -6.42 -3.61
CA TYR A 73 -15.91 -6.96 -4.82
C TYR A 73 -15.99 -5.98 -5.98
N GLY A 74 -14.91 -5.86 -6.73
CA GLY A 74 -14.84 -5.11 -7.97
C GLY A 74 -13.62 -4.21 -8.12
N ASP A 75 -13.55 -3.53 -9.27
CA ASP A 75 -12.48 -2.59 -9.59
C ASP A 75 -12.49 -1.40 -8.62
N ALA A 76 -11.41 -1.26 -7.86
CA ALA A 76 -11.26 -0.20 -6.87
C ALA A 76 -11.38 1.21 -7.48
N PHE A 77 -10.92 1.42 -8.73
CA PHE A 77 -11.03 2.71 -9.41
C PHE A 77 -12.47 3.21 -9.53
N ASN A 78 -13.40 2.27 -9.75
CA ASN A 78 -14.83 2.56 -9.86
C ASN A 78 -15.52 2.50 -8.49
N LYS A 79 -15.12 1.58 -7.62
CA LYS A 79 -15.74 1.40 -6.30
C LYS A 79 -15.58 2.66 -5.41
N VAL A 80 -14.43 3.33 -5.49
CA VAL A 80 -14.22 4.58 -4.75
C VAL A 80 -15.17 5.70 -5.18
N ASP A 81 -15.64 5.73 -6.44
CA ASP A 81 -16.64 6.70 -6.87
C ASP A 81 -18.00 6.48 -6.16
N SER A 82 -18.41 5.22 -5.98
CA SER A 82 -19.62 4.89 -5.21
C SER A 82 -19.48 5.34 -3.76
N PHE A 83 -18.35 5.09 -3.12
CA PHE A 83 -18.10 5.53 -1.73
C PHE A 83 -18.12 7.06 -1.58
N ILE A 84 -17.60 7.80 -2.57
CA ILE A 84 -17.68 9.26 -2.61
C ILE A 84 -19.14 9.71 -2.71
N GLN A 85 -19.95 9.09 -3.58
CA GLN A 85 -21.37 9.41 -3.73
C GLN A 85 -22.18 9.11 -2.46
N GLU A 86 -21.81 8.06 -1.72
CA GLU A 86 -22.38 7.69 -0.44
C GLU A 86 -21.92 8.62 0.72
N GLY A 87 -20.96 9.49 0.48
CA GLY A 87 -20.41 10.40 1.48
C GLY A 87 -19.56 9.70 2.56
N ARG A 88 -19.00 8.52 2.27
CA ARG A 88 -18.14 7.80 3.22
C ARG A 88 -16.89 8.60 3.54
N LEU A 89 -16.44 8.52 4.78
CA LEU A 89 -15.18 9.10 5.24
C LEU A 89 -14.40 8.08 6.07
N TYR A 90 -13.10 8.01 5.82
CA TYR A 90 -12.18 7.08 6.47
C TYR A 90 -11.09 7.84 7.23
N ASP A 91 -10.73 7.33 8.39
CA ASP A 91 -9.60 7.84 9.18
C ASP A 91 -8.25 7.37 8.61
N ALA A 92 -8.22 6.16 8.05
CA ALA A 92 -7.07 5.62 7.36
C ALA A 92 -7.49 4.90 6.06
N ILE A 93 -6.67 5.04 5.02
CA ILE A 93 -6.80 4.30 3.76
C ILE A 93 -5.47 3.56 3.51
N ILE A 94 -5.55 2.24 3.38
CA ILE A 94 -4.41 1.37 3.05
C ILE A 94 -4.59 0.88 1.63
N VAL A 95 -3.61 1.16 0.76
CA VAL A 95 -3.60 0.74 -0.64
C VAL A 95 -2.51 -0.32 -0.79
N ASP A 96 -2.94 -1.57 -0.77
CA ASP A 96 -2.09 -2.76 -0.84
C ASP A 96 -2.37 -3.52 -2.13
N LEU A 97 -1.81 -2.99 -3.20
CA LEU A 97 -2.00 -3.47 -4.57
C LEU A 97 -0.71 -4.08 -5.11
N PRO A 98 -0.79 -4.98 -6.10
CA PRO A 98 0.39 -5.40 -6.85
C PRO A 98 1.11 -4.20 -7.49
N ASP A 99 2.43 -4.33 -7.70
CA ASP A 99 3.24 -3.33 -8.40
C ASP A 99 2.58 -2.89 -9.74
N PRO A 100 2.85 -1.67 -10.23
CA PRO A 100 2.35 -1.19 -11.51
C PRO A 100 3.05 -1.90 -12.70
N SER A 101 3.06 -3.23 -12.66
CA SER A 101 3.71 -4.13 -13.62
C SER A 101 2.90 -4.36 -14.90
N HIS A 102 1.65 -3.91 -14.93
CA HIS A 102 0.75 -4.02 -16.07
C HIS A 102 0.04 -2.69 -16.34
N PRO A 103 -0.24 -2.34 -17.62
CA PRO A 103 -0.92 -1.09 -17.98
C PRO A 103 -2.26 -0.88 -17.25
N ASP A 104 -3.03 -1.95 -17.02
CA ASP A 104 -4.33 -1.87 -16.35
C ASP A 104 -4.22 -1.49 -14.86
N LEU A 105 -3.11 -1.81 -14.21
CA LEU A 105 -2.83 -1.42 -12.83
C LEU A 105 -2.45 0.06 -12.73
N ASN A 106 -1.91 0.64 -13.80
CA ASN A 106 -1.41 2.01 -13.79
C ASN A 106 -2.46 3.04 -13.34
N LYS A 107 -3.74 2.83 -13.64
CA LYS A 107 -4.83 3.72 -13.23
C LYS A 107 -4.94 3.85 -11.70
N LEU A 108 -4.64 2.77 -10.95
CA LEU A 108 -4.68 2.71 -9.49
C LEU A 108 -3.48 3.41 -8.83
N TYR A 109 -2.46 3.75 -9.62
CA TYR A 109 -1.31 4.55 -9.21
C TYR A 109 -1.36 5.99 -9.76
N SER A 110 -2.49 6.40 -10.35
CA SER A 110 -2.61 7.69 -11.01
C SER A 110 -2.99 8.83 -10.06
N ALA A 111 -2.58 10.04 -10.42
CA ALA A 111 -2.98 11.26 -9.69
C ALA A 111 -4.52 11.39 -9.54
N ARG A 112 -5.29 10.93 -10.53
CA ARG A 112 -6.75 10.91 -10.45
C ARG A 112 -7.26 9.96 -9.37
N PHE A 113 -6.67 8.79 -9.23
CA PHE A 113 -7.06 7.83 -8.20
C PHE A 113 -6.74 8.36 -6.80
N TYR A 114 -5.53 8.86 -6.60
CA TYR A 114 -5.14 9.44 -5.31
C TYR A 114 -5.98 10.68 -4.93
N ALA A 115 -6.37 11.50 -5.90
CA ALA A 115 -7.29 12.61 -5.64
C ALA A 115 -8.66 12.12 -5.15
N LYS A 116 -9.20 11.02 -5.69
CA LYS A 116 -10.44 10.39 -5.19
C LYS A 116 -10.26 9.87 -3.75
N LEU A 117 -9.15 9.19 -3.46
CA LEU A 117 -8.85 8.69 -2.11
C LEU A 117 -8.72 9.83 -1.10
N LYS A 118 -8.14 10.96 -1.51
CA LYS A 118 -8.09 12.17 -0.66
C LYS A 118 -9.48 12.68 -0.30
N VAL A 119 -10.46 12.61 -1.22
CA VAL A 119 -11.86 13.00 -0.92
C VAL A 119 -12.44 12.12 0.17
N LEU A 120 -12.18 10.80 0.11
CA LEU A 120 -12.66 9.82 1.09
C LEU A 120 -11.98 9.90 2.47
N LEU A 121 -10.88 10.62 2.61
CA LEU A 121 -10.24 10.78 3.93
C LEU A 121 -10.97 11.80 4.80
N ALA A 122 -11.10 11.52 6.08
CA ALA A 122 -11.43 12.48 7.12
C ALA A 122 -10.38 13.60 7.19
N GLY A 123 -10.69 14.72 7.85
CA GLY A 123 -9.81 15.90 7.85
C GLY A 123 -8.40 15.64 8.38
N ASP A 124 -8.25 14.79 9.41
CA ASP A 124 -6.97 14.38 10.00
C ASP A 124 -6.53 12.97 9.54
N GLY A 125 -7.19 12.43 8.52
CA GLY A 125 -6.92 11.10 8.00
C GLY A 125 -5.61 11.01 7.24
N ALA A 126 -5.11 9.76 7.13
CA ALA A 126 -3.90 9.42 6.41
C ALA A 126 -4.14 8.28 5.41
N MET A 127 -3.40 8.30 4.32
CA MET A 127 -3.34 7.22 3.33
C MET A 127 -1.91 6.68 3.28
N VAL A 128 -1.78 5.37 3.17
CA VAL A 128 -0.54 4.70 2.81
C VAL A 128 -0.74 3.90 1.54
N VAL A 129 0.24 3.91 0.65
CA VAL A 129 0.24 3.09 -0.56
C VAL A 129 1.57 2.35 -0.69
N GLN A 130 1.49 1.05 -0.96
CA GLN A 130 2.61 0.22 -1.39
C GLN A 130 3.26 0.88 -2.61
N SER A 131 4.58 1.02 -2.61
CA SER A 131 5.30 1.84 -3.60
C SER A 131 6.50 1.13 -4.23
N THR A 132 6.52 -0.21 -4.21
CA THR A 132 7.61 -1.04 -4.74
C THR A 132 8.96 -0.84 -4.01
N SER A 133 10.04 -1.38 -4.55
CA SER A 133 11.37 -1.25 -3.93
C SER A 133 12.01 0.10 -4.25
N PRO A 134 12.47 0.86 -3.25
CA PRO A 134 13.16 2.13 -3.48
C PRO A 134 14.53 1.96 -4.15
N TYR A 135 15.11 0.77 -4.11
CA TYR A 135 16.44 0.51 -4.68
C TYR A 135 16.38 -0.26 -5.99
N HIS A 136 15.44 -1.20 -6.13
CA HIS A 136 15.28 -1.98 -7.36
C HIS A 136 14.40 -1.28 -8.40
N ALA A 137 13.43 -0.49 -7.96
CA ALA A 137 12.51 0.25 -8.83
C ALA A 137 12.43 1.73 -8.42
N LYS A 138 13.59 2.38 -8.28
CA LYS A 138 13.75 3.72 -7.73
C LYS A 138 12.89 4.77 -8.44
N ASN A 139 12.86 4.76 -9.78
CA ASN A 139 12.09 5.75 -10.54
C ASN A 139 10.59 5.57 -10.34
N THR A 140 10.14 4.31 -10.24
CA THR A 140 8.75 3.98 -9.93
C THR A 140 8.38 4.46 -8.54
N PHE A 141 9.21 4.15 -7.55
CA PHE A 141 9.03 4.59 -6.16
C PHE A 141 8.90 6.12 -6.07
N MET A 142 9.84 6.87 -6.65
CA MET A 142 9.80 8.33 -6.68
C MET A 142 8.57 8.86 -7.46
N SER A 143 8.19 8.21 -8.57
CA SER A 143 7.01 8.59 -9.36
C SER A 143 5.73 8.46 -8.55
N ILE A 144 5.57 7.40 -7.76
CA ILE A 144 4.41 7.20 -6.88
C ILE A 144 4.34 8.33 -5.85
N GLY A 145 5.43 8.62 -5.12
CA GLY A 145 5.48 9.70 -4.13
C GLY A 145 5.16 11.07 -4.73
N LYS A 146 5.79 11.39 -5.89
CA LYS A 146 5.53 12.64 -6.62
C LYS A 146 4.08 12.74 -7.09
N THR A 147 3.48 11.62 -7.48
CA THR A 147 2.07 11.56 -7.92
C THR A 147 1.09 11.78 -6.76
N VAL A 148 1.35 11.19 -5.60
CA VAL A 148 0.56 11.42 -4.37
C VAL A 148 0.65 12.89 -3.96
N ASN A 149 1.85 13.49 -4.00
CA ASN A 149 2.00 14.91 -3.71
C ASN A 149 1.23 15.80 -4.69
N TYR A 150 1.28 15.49 -5.99
CA TYR A 150 0.52 16.20 -7.02
C TYR A 150 -1.00 16.07 -6.86
N ALA A 151 -1.50 14.99 -6.28
CA ALA A 151 -2.92 14.81 -5.94
C ALA A 151 -3.40 15.75 -4.82
N GLY A 152 -2.49 16.54 -4.23
CA GLY A 152 -2.78 17.64 -3.33
C GLY A 152 -2.87 17.26 -1.86
N PHE A 153 -2.27 16.15 -1.43
CA PHE A 153 -2.08 15.86 -0.01
C PHE A 153 -1.14 16.90 0.62
N LYS A 154 -1.37 17.21 1.92
CA LYS A 154 -0.61 18.26 2.60
C LYS A 154 0.81 17.85 2.94
N ASN A 155 0.98 16.64 3.45
CA ASN A 155 2.28 16.07 3.79
C ASN A 155 2.39 14.70 3.13
N VAL A 156 3.43 14.52 2.34
CA VAL A 156 3.74 13.26 1.66
C VAL A 156 5.14 12.87 2.06
N GLU A 157 5.27 11.69 2.63
CA GLU A 157 6.53 11.12 3.06
C GLU A 157 6.66 9.71 2.48
N GLN A 158 7.87 9.35 2.11
CA GLN A 158 8.18 7.99 1.69
C GLN A 158 9.02 7.32 2.76
N TYR A 159 8.81 6.03 2.94
CA TYR A 159 9.57 5.22 3.88
C TYR A 159 9.83 3.84 3.31
N HIS A 160 10.79 3.14 3.87
CA HIS A 160 11.19 1.82 3.43
C HIS A 160 11.54 0.92 4.62
N GLN A 161 11.45 -0.37 4.40
CA GLN A 161 11.82 -1.38 5.38
C GLN A 161 12.16 -2.68 4.68
N ASN A 162 13.06 -3.46 5.28
CA ASN A 162 13.33 -4.80 4.79
C ASN A 162 12.15 -5.73 5.07
N VAL A 163 11.61 -6.33 4.01
CA VAL A 163 10.60 -7.37 4.07
C VAL A 163 11.28 -8.70 3.77
N PRO A 164 11.30 -9.69 4.69
CA PRO A 164 12.10 -10.90 4.55
C PRO A 164 11.92 -11.65 3.23
N SER A 165 10.74 -11.60 2.62
CA SER A 165 10.42 -12.28 1.36
C SER A 165 10.74 -11.47 0.10
N PHE A 166 10.87 -10.13 0.22
CA PHE A 166 11.03 -9.21 -0.93
C PHE A 166 12.32 -8.39 -0.89
N GLY A 167 13.03 -8.38 0.26
CA GLY A 167 14.12 -7.44 0.49
C GLY A 167 13.61 -6.04 0.83
N GLU A 168 14.35 -5.01 0.43
CA GLU A 168 14.00 -3.62 0.74
C GLU A 168 12.79 -3.15 -0.04
N TRP A 169 11.71 -2.86 0.67
CA TRP A 169 10.43 -2.46 0.12
C TRP A 169 10.03 -1.07 0.60
N GLY A 170 9.18 -0.38 -0.15
CA GLY A 170 8.86 1.01 0.10
C GLY A 170 7.37 1.32 0.08
N TRP A 171 7.02 2.38 0.81
CA TRP A 171 5.67 2.91 0.90
C TRP A 171 5.67 4.42 0.80
N THR A 172 4.54 4.96 0.36
CA THR A 172 4.26 6.39 0.41
C THR A 172 3.10 6.62 1.37
N ILE A 173 3.33 7.41 2.42
CA ILE A 173 2.30 7.83 3.36
C ILE A 173 1.99 9.30 3.19
N ALA A 174 0.72 9.66 3.27
CA ALA A 174 0.27 11.04 3.08
C ALA A 174 -0.88 11.39 4.02
N THR A 175 -0.88 12.62 4.55
CA THR A 175 -1.99 13.14 5.36
C THR A 175 -2.82 14.13 4.56
N LYS A 176 -4.15 14.15 4.80
CA LYS A 176 -5.05 15.09 4.11
C LYS A 176 -4.76 16.52 4.55
N ASN A 177 -4.87 16.83 5.84
CA ASN A 177 -4.66 18.17 6.41
C ASN A 177 -3.82 18.15 7.70
N GLY A 178 -3.62 17.00 8.31
CA GLY A 178 -2.88 16.83 9.56
C GLY A 178 -1.37 17.07 9.45
N ILE A 179 -0.66 16.91 10.55
CA ILE A 179 0.80 16.87 10.55
C ILE A 179 1.31 15.59 9.89
N SER A 180 2.56 15.57 9.47
CA SER A 180 3.17 14.43 8.79
C SER A 180 3.25 13.18 9.67
N ALA A 181 3.38 12.01 9.05
CA ALA A 181 3.48 10.74 9.76
C ALA A 181 4.71 10.69 10.67
N LYS A 182 5.88 11.11 10.17
CA LYS A 182 7.11 11.19 10.95
C LYS A 182 6.96 12.12 12.15
N ALA A 183 6.28 13.27 11.97
CA ALA A 183 6.03 14.19 13.08
C ALA A 183 5.08 13.59 14.13
N ARG A 184 4.10 12.75 13.73
CA ARG A 184 3.24 12.02 14.67
C ARG A 184 4.03 10.99 15.47
N LEU A 185 4.92 10.22 14.81
CA LEU A 185 5.78 9.25 15.48
C LEU A 185 6.67 9.90 16.54
N HIS A 186 7.22 11.08 16.26
CA HIS A 186 8.02 11.84 17.24
C HIS A 186 7.25 12.29 18.50
N GLN A 187 5.91 12.32 18.44
CA GLN A 187 5.07 12.68 19.59
C GLN A 187 4.66 11.46 20.43
N LEU A 188 5.00 10.24 19.99
CA LEU A 188 4.67 9.03 20.72
C LEU A 188 5.79 8.67 21.71
N GLU A 189 5.41 8.27 22.91
CA GLU A 189 6.32 7.67 23.87
C GLU A 189 6.48 6.16 23.64
N LYS A 190 5.43 5.50 23.17
CA LYS A 190 5.40 4.07 22.83
C LYS A 190 4.37 3.80 21.74
N LEU A 191 4.47 2.65 21.10
CA LEU A 191 3.44 2.15 20.20
C LEU A 191 2.23 1.67 21.01
N GLU A 192 1.03 2.00 20.55
CA GLU A 192 -0.23 1.58 21.18
C GLU A 192 -0.52 0.09 20.98
N VAL A 193 -0.11 -0.44 19.82
CA VAL A 193 -0.24 -1.86 19.48
C VAL A 193 1.15 -2.44 19.28
N GLU A 194 1.48 -3.44 20.09
CA GLU A 194 2.74 -4.18 19.96
C GLU A 194 2.57 -5.31 18.95
N ASP A 195 3.44 -5.41 17.96
CA ASP A 195 3.44 -6.43 16.93
C ASP A 195 4.61 -7.44 17.03
N GLY A 196 5.51 -7.21 18.01
CA GLY A 196 6.71 -8.02 18.23
C GLY A 196 7.85 -7.74 17.24
N TRP A 197 7.63 -6.85 16.28
CA TRP A 197 8.61 -6.48 15.24
C TRP A 197 8.96 -4.99 15.31
N SER A 198 7.95 -4.11 15.37
CA SER A 198 8.12 -2.66 15.26
C SER A 198 8.56 -2.03 16.57
N THR A 199 9.50 -1.09 16.48
CA THR A 199 9.84 -0.15 17.56
C THR A 199 9.73 1.28 17.03
N LEU A 200 9.54 2.27 17.90
CA LEU A 200 9.54 3.68 17.47
C LEU A 200 10.83 4.07 16.74
N GLY A 201 11.98 3.57 17.21
CA GLY A 201 13.27 3.80 16.56
C GLY A 201 13.33 3.23 15.15
N LEU A 202 12.85 1.99 14.98
CA LEU A 202 12.80 1.34 13.66
C LEU A 202 11.85 2.09 12.70
N LEU A 203 10.67 2.48 13.18
CA LEU A 203 9.71 3.23 12.37
C LEU A 203 10.24 4.61 11.97
N LEU A 204 10.94 5.32 12.86
CA LEU A 204 11.57 6.61 12.54
C LEU A 204 12.73 6.44 11.55
N ALA A 205 13.55 5.41 11.72
CA ALA A 205 14.66 5.10 10.81
C ALA A 205 14.18 4.74 9.40
N ALA A 206 12.99 4.17 9.27
CA ALA A 206 12.39 3.83 7.98
C ALA A 206 12.21 5.04 7.04
N PHE A 207 12.14 6.25 7.56
CA PHE A 207 12.03 7.48 6.76
C PHE A 207 13.37 8.05 6.30
N GLU A 208 14.50 7.42 6.65
CA GLU A 208 15.81 7.93 6.29
C GLU A 208 16.30 7.29 4.98
N PHE A 209 16.75 8.13 4.06
CA PHE A 209 17.38 7.75 2.80
C PHE A 209 18.77 8.39 2.72
N ASN A 210 19.63 7.85 1.85
CA ASN A 210 20.93 8.50 1.61
C ASN A 210 20.74 9.89 1.00
N SER A 211 21.74 10.77 1.18
CA SER A 211 21.67 12.20 0.82
C SER A 211 21.32 12.45 -0.66
N ASN A 212 21.70 11.54 -1.55
CA ASN A 212 21.53 11.69 -2.99
C ASN A 212 20.30 10.94 -3.52
N PHE A 213 19.48 10.35 -2.64
CA PHE A 213 18.39 9.49 -3.08
C PHE A 213 17.41 10.21 -4.02
N TYR A 214 17.08 11.47 -3.72
CA TYR A 214 16.08 12.27 -4.43
C TYR A 214 16.69 13.28 -5.41
N GLU A 215 17.98 13.20 -5.76
CA GLU A 215 18.62 14.16 -6.69
C GLU A 215 17.92 14.28 -8.04
N GLU A 216 17.39 13.16 -8.55
CA GLU A 216 16.71 13.11 -9.85
C GLU A 216 15.20 13.34 -9.77
N LEU A 217 14.64 13.67 -8.59
CA LEU A 217 13.19 13.75 -8.40
C LEU A 217 12.51 14.72 -9.37
N ASP A 218 13.16 15.82 -9.72
CA ASP A 218 12.59 16.83 -10.63
C ASP A 218 12.36 16.26 -12.03
N THR A 219 13.18 15.33 -12.49
CA THR A 219 13.08 14.67 -13.80
C THR A 219 11.98 13.60 -13.83
N ILE A 220 11.57 13.09 -12.69
CA ILE A 220 10.59 12.03 -12.56
C ILE A 220 9.18 12.54 -12.91
N LYS A 221 8.49 11.79 -13.76
CA LYS A 221 7.14 12.13 -14.21
C LYS A 221 6.09 11.76 -13.18
N ILE A 222 5.06 12.60 -13.07
CA ILE A 222 3.82 12.31 -12.38
C ILE A 222 3.07 11.26 -13.19
N ASN A 223 2.57 10.21 -12.51
CA ASN A 223 1.79 9.18 -13.15
C ASN A 223 0.34 9.64 -13.39
N ARG A 224 -0.07 9.58 -14.64
CA ARG A 224 -1.43 9.89 -15.10
C ARG A 224 -1.98 8.70 -15.88
N ILE A 225 -3.29 8.63 -16.04
CA ILE A 225 -3.93 7.56 -16.80
C ILE A 225 -3.40 7.49 -18.24
N ASN A 226 -3.17 8.64 -18.87
CA ASN A 226 -2.78 8.75 -20.28
C ASN A 226 -1.28 8.65 -20.54
N ASN A 227 -0.41 8.84 -19.54
CA ASN A 227 1.05 8.77 -19.74
C ASN A 227 1.68 7.48 -19.17
N GLN A 228 0.95 6.76 -18.33
CA GLN A 228 1.36 5.49 -17.73
C GLN A 228 2.80 5.49 -17.16
N ALA A 229 3.21 6.60 -16.53
CA ALA A 229 4.59 6.79 -16.10
C ALA A 229 5.06 5.74 -15.09
N ALA A 230 4.22 5.38 -14.12
CA ALA A 230 4.57 4.36 -13.12
C ALA A 230 4.83 3.00 -13.77
N TYR A 231 3.98 2.58 -14.70
CA TYR A 231 4.16 1.35 -15.46
C TYR A 231 5.45 1.37 -16.31
N GLN A 232 5.70 2.47 -17.04
CA GLN A 232 6.88 2.60 -17.87
C GLN A 232 8.19 2.58 -17.06
N TYR A 233 8.20 3.27 -15.91
CA TYR A 233 9.33 3.25 -15.01
C TYR A 233 9.54 1.85 -14.41
N HIS A 234 8.47 1.18 -13.98
CA HIS A 234 8.56 -0.15 -13.42
C HIS A 234 9.19 -1.15 -14.41
N GLN A 235 8.76 -1.13 -15.67
CA GLN A 235 9.38 -1.95 -16.70
C GLN A 235 10.86 -1.62 -16.89
N ALA A 236 11.19 -0.35 -17.06
CA ALA A 236 12.58 0.07 -17.31
C ALA A 236 13.51 -0.20 -16.11
N ASP A 237 13.01 -0.08 -14.88
CA ASP A 237 13.78 -0.34 -13.67
C ASP A 237 14.11 -1.85 -13.56
N TRP A 238 13.15 -2.75 -13.86
CA TRP A 238 13.37 -4.18 -13.83
C TRP A 238 14.20 -4.71 -15.01
N GLU A 239 14.08 -4.13 -16.20
CA GLU A 239 14.93 -4.45 -17.36
C GLU A 239 16.41 -4.15 -17.07
N LYS A 240 16.71 -3.04 -16.39
CA LYS A 240 18.07 -2.71 -15.94
C LYS A 240 18.65 -3.77 -15.02
N GLN A 241 17.82 -4.32 -14.13
CA GLN A 241 18.25 -5.37 -13.19
C GLN A 241 18.52 -6.69 -13.89
N GLN A 242 17.67 -7.10 -14.82
CA GLN A 242 17.89 -8.31 -15.64
C GLN A 242 19.19 -8.18 -16.46
N GLY A 243 19.48 -7.03 -17.04
CA GLY A 243 20.71 -6.76 -17.76
C GLY A 243 21.98 -6.90 -16.91
N ILE A 244 21.93 -6.60 -15.62
CA ILE A 244 23.04 -6.82 -14.68
C ILE A 244 23.34 -8.32 -14.49
N PHE A 245 22.31 -9.15 -14.46
CA PHE A 245 22.47 -10.60 -14.34
C PHE A 245 22.94 -11.26 -15.65
N GLU A 246 22.55 -10.73 -16.81
CA GLU A 246 22.98 -11.26 -18.13
C GLU A 246 24.46 -10.98 -18.43
N VAL A 247 25.00 -9.85 -17.99
CA VAL A 247 26.43 -9.51 -18.17
C VAL A 247 27.36 -10.51 -17.47
N GLY A 248 26.91 -11.16 -16.39
CA GLY A 248 27.64 -12.21 -15.69
C GLY A 248 27.68 -13.57 -16.40
N THR A 249 26.87 -13.78 -17.41
CA THR A 249 26.73 -15.10 -18.11
C THR A 249 27.39 -15.17 -19.48
N LYS A 250 27.97 -14.11 -20.02
CA LYS A 250 28.79 -14.18 -21.23
C LYS A 250 30.10 -14.89 -20.90
N LYS A 251 30.08 -16.20 -21.03
CA LYS A 251 31.30 -17.03 -21.05
C LYS A 251 32.12 -16.66 -22.28
N HIS A 252 33.40 -16.42 -22.04
CA HIS A 252 34.48 -16.43 -23.05
C HIS A 252 34.65 -17.79 -23.69
#